data_dec0a0f6c2aa51036a6ac685a2121dca
#
_entry.id   dec0a0f6c2aa51036a6ac685a2121dca
#
_cell.length_a   1.000
_cell.length_b   1.000
_cell.length_c   1.000
_cell.angle_alpha   90.00
_cell.angle_beta   90.00
_cell.angle_gamma   90.00
#
_symmetry.space_group_name_H-M   'P 1'
#
loop_
_entity.id
_entity.type
_entity.pdbx_description
1 polymer ?
#
loop_
_entity_poly.entity_id
_entity_poly.type
_entity_poly.pdbx_seq_one_letter_code
_entity_poly.pdbx_strand_id
1 'polypeptide(L)'
;MTKKNKISFFLLDDDATFNFIHRKKIEKFDIDEEIKEFTSPRKALIDLMNVDENHIPDILLLDINMPELTGFEFIDALANKRPELLDKLNIFIVTSSLNPEDHQTAKAYDSIKGFHDKPIDLDKVMTTFSRLLNQKA
;
A
#
# COMPACT_ATOMS: atom_id res chain seq x y z
N MET A 1 7.31 -26.69 -2.98
CA MET A 1 7.38 -25.91 -2.80
C MET A 1 6.99 -25.23 -1.86
N THR A 2 7.38 -24.65 -1.36
CA THR A 2 6.94 -24.05 -0.51
C THR A 2 6.40 -22.87 -0.82
N LYS A 3 5.26 -22.65 -0.57
CA LYS A 3 4.70 -21.59 -0.85
C LYS A 3 5.04 -20.59 0.13
N LYS A 4 5.26 -19.40 -0.23
CA LYS A 4 5.49 -18.36 0.64
C LYS A 4 4.23 -18.05 1.40
N ASN A 5 4.26 -18.10 2.68
CA ASN A 5 3.10 -17.80 3.51
C ASN A 5 3.13 -16.42 4.13
N LYS A 6 4.23 -15.69 3.95
CA LYS A 6 4.34 -14.35 4.48
C LYS A 6 3.56 -13.36 3.64
N ILE A 7 2.96 -12.39 4.30
CA ILE A 7 2.32 -11.28 3.61
C ILE A 7 3.28 -10.11 3.73
N SER A 8 3.65 -9.52 2.60
CA SER A 8 4.59 -8.42 2.59
C SER A 8 3.87 -7.09 2.47
N PHE A 9 4.21 -6.19 3.39
CA PHE A 9 3.61 -4.86 3.47
C PHE A 9 4.66 -3.83 3.11
N PHE A 10 4.23 -2.81 2.39
CA PHE A 10 5.05 -1.67 2.03
C PHE A 10 4.31 -0.44 2.55
N LEU A 11 4.92 0.27 3.50
CA LEU A 11 4.29 1.42 4.15
C LEU A 11 4.95 2.69 3.63
N LEU A 12 4.15 3.59 3.07
CA LEU A 12 4.65 4.85 2.59
C LEU A 12 3.83 6.00 3.17
N ASP A 13 4.44 6.71 4.11
CA ASP A 13 3.83 7.84 4.78
C ASP A 13 4.97 8.75 5.18
N ASP A 14 4.89 10.03 4.84
CA ASP A 14 5.96 10.96 5.17
C ASP A 14 6.06 11.20 6.69
N ASP A 15 5.04 10.80 7.44
CA ASP A 15 5.07 10.88 8.90
C ASP A 15 5.49 9.53 9.47
N ALA A 16 6.73 9.46 9.96
CA ALA A 16 7.27 8.22 10.51
C ALA A 16 6.44 7.68 11.67
N THR A 17 5.73 8.55 12.38
CA THR A 17 4.89 8.13 13.50
C THR A 17 3.76 7.22 13.00
N PHE A 18 3.14 7.56 11.87
CA PHE A 18 2.08 6.71 11.33
C PHE A 18 2.64 5.39 10.81
N ASN A 19 3.81 5.41 10.18
CA ASN A 19 4.45 4.14 9.79
C ASN A 19 4.67 3.26 11.01
N PHE A 20 5.12 3.84 12.10
CA PHE A 20 5.34 3.10 13.34
C PHE A 20 4.03 2.52 13.88
N ILE A 21 2.97 3.33 13.91
CA ILE A 21 1.67 2.87 14.41
C ILE A 21 1.15 1.72 13.55
N HIS A 22 1.25 1.86 12.23
CA HIS A 22 0.75 0.83 11.33
C HIS A 22 1.58 -0.45 11.43
N ARG A 23 2.91 -0.30 11.56
CA ARG A 23 3.77 -1.45 11.79
C ARG A 23 3.34 -2.22 13.03
N LYS A 24 3.08 -1.51 14.13
CA LYS A 24 2.69 -2.16 15.37
C LYS A 24 1.36 -2.89 15.23
N LYS A 25 0.43 -2.31 14.50
CA LYS A 25 -0.85 -2.97 14.25
C LYS A 25 -0.66 -4.25 13.45
N ILE A 26 0.20 -4.21 12.43
CA ILE A 26 0.47 -5.38 11.61
C ILE A 26 1.16 -6.47 12.43
N GLU A 27 2.12 -6.10 13.26
CA GLU A 27 2.85 -7.06 14.07
C GLU A 27 1.96 -7.77 15.09
N LYS A 28 0.88 -7.11 15.52
CA LYS A 28 -0.06 -7.71 16.46
C LYS A 28 -1.09 -8.59 15.79
N PHE A 29 -1.22 -8.49 14.49
CA PHE A 29 -2.17 -9.31 13.77
C PHE A 29 -1.58 -10.72 13.68
N ASP A 30 -2.43 -11.73 13.72
CA ASP A 30 -1.94 -13.12 13.73
C ASP A 30 -1.61 -13.60 12.32
N ILE A 31 -0.54 -13.06 11.76
CA ILE A 31 -0.05 -13.43 10.44
C ILE A 31 1.47 -13.40 10.45
N ASP A 32 2.06 -14.11 9.50
CA ASP A 32 3.49 -14.03 9.27
C ASP A 32 3.71 -12.89 8.28
N GLU A 33 4.48 -11.90 8.66
CA GLU A 33 4.60 -10.69 7.85
C GLU A 33 6.03 -10.26 7.61
N GLU A 34 6.18 -9.45 6.57
CA GLU A 34 7.42 -8.77 6.22
C GLU A 34 7.03 -7.33 5.95
N ILE A 35 7.74 -6.36 6.53
CA ILE A 35 7.35 -4.96 6.44
C ILE A 35 8.53 -4.11 6.00
N LYS A 36 8.30 -3.26 4.98
CA LYS A 36 9.23 -2.21 4.59
C LYS A 36 8.55 -0.88 4.83
N GLU A 37 9.29 0.11 5.32
CA GLU A 37 8.75 1.43 5.58
C GLU A 37 9.54 2.49 4.87
N PHE A 38 8.83 3.46 4.32
CA PHE A 38 9.44 4.61 3.67
C PHE A 38 8.74 5.88 4.09
N THR A 39 9.50 6.94 4.32
CA THR A 39 8.95 8.28 4.54
C THR A 39 9.17 9.16 3.33
N SER A 40 10.00 8.74 2.39
CA SER A 40 10.27 9.48 1.17
C SER A 40 9.60 8.81 -0.02
N PRO A 41 8.66 9.48 -0.70
CA PRO A 41 8.04 8.87 -1.87
C PRO A 41 9.05 8.61 -2.97
N ARG A 42 10.08 9.44 -3.08
CA ARG A 42 11.11 9.23 -4.10
C ARG A 42 11.89 7.93 -3.84
N LYS A 43 12.27 7.70 -2.58
CA LYS A 43 13.00 6.48 -2.25
C LYS A 43 12.12 5.24 -2.40
N ALA A 44 10.85 5.37 -2.03
CA ALA A 44 9.90 4.29 -2.20
C ALA A 44 9.74 3.93 -3.67
N LEU A 45 9.67 4.96 -4.52
CA LEU A 45 9.53 4.74 -5.95
C LEU A 45 10.74 4.01 -6.52
N ILE A 46 11.94 4.41 -6.11
CA ILE A 46 13.17 3.75 -6.58
C ILE A 46 13.16 2.28 -6.16
N ASP A 47 12.75 2.00 -4.93
CA ASP A 47 12.69 0.63 -4.45
C ASP A 47 11.75 -0.21 -5.32
N LEU A 48 10.55 0.29 -5.59
CA LEU A 48 9.56 -0.45 -6.36
C LEU A 48 9.94 -0.57 -7.84
N MET A 49 10.70 0.40 -8.37
CA MET A 49 11.16 0.30 -9.75
C MET A 49 12.20 -0.79 -9.92
N ASN A 50 12.90 -1.15 -8.85
CA ASN A 50 14.00 -2.10 -8.91
C ASN A 50 13.75 -3.43 -8.23
N VAL A 51 12.62 -3.56 -7.54
CA VAL A 51 12.34 -4.79 -6.81
C VAL A 51 12.13 -5.93 -7.79
N ASP A 52 12.67 -7.09 -7.41
CA ASP A 52 12.53 -8.31 -8.17
C ASP A 52 11.07 -8.73 -8.22
N GLU A 53 10.66 -9.33 -9.31
CA GLU A 53 9.27 -9.75 -9.49
C GLU A 53 8.76 -10.63 -8.36
N ASN A 54 9.64 -11.45 -7.81
CA ASN A 54 9.26 -12.34 -6.72
C ASN A 54 9.17 -11.64 -5.38
N HIS A 55 9.55 -10.37 -5.32
CA HIS A 55 9.60 -9.60 -4.09
C HIS A 55 8.70 -8.36 -4.11
N ILE A 56 7.79 -8.31 -5.08
CA ILE A 56 6.81 -7.23 -5.12
C ILE A 56 5.92 -7.37 -3.88
N PRO A 57 5.69 -6.27 -3.14
CA PRO A 57 4.86 -6.37 -1.94
C PRO A 57 3.44 -6.78 -2.25
N ASP A 58 2.80 -7.43 -1.30
CA ASP A 58 1.39 -7.80 -1.44
C ASP A 58 0.49 -6.60 -1.19
N ILE A 59 0.82 -5.78 -0.21
CA ILE A 59 -0.02 -4.67 0.23
C ILE A 59 0.80 -3.41 0.33
N LEU A 60 0.33 -2.34 -0.29
CA LEU A 60 0.90 -1.01 -0.14
C LEU A 60 -0.08 -0.16 0.64
N LEU A 61 0.34 0.33 1.80
CA LEU A 61 -0.43 1.32 2.55
C LEU A 61 0.16 2.68 2.19
N LEU A 62 -0.63 3.52 1.55
CA LEU A 62 -0.14 4.72 0.89
C LEU A 62 -0.87 5.96 1.37
N ASP A 63 -0.10 6.93 1.85
CA ASP A 63 -0.63 8.23 2.23
C ASP A 63 -0.85 9.09 0.99
N ILE A 64 -1.84 9.95 1.02
CA ILE A 64 -2.11 10.87 -0.08
C ILE A 64 -1.22 12.10 0.00
N ASN A 65 -1.18 12.74 1.18
CA ASN A 65 -0.53 14.05 1.29
C ASN A 65 0.92 13.92 1.72
N MET A 66 1.81 13.98 0.74
CA MET A 66 3.25 13.91 0.97
C MET A 66 3.93 15.07 0.24
N PRO A 67 5.05 15.58 0.76
CA PRO A 67 5.64 16.80 0.23
C PRO A 67 6.08 16.74 -1.24
N GLU A 68 6.71 15.67 -1.66
CA GLU A 68 7.29 15.62 -2.99
C GLU A 68 6.34 15.12 -4.05
N LEU A 69 5.53 14.14 -3.68
CA LEU A 69 4.55 13.54 -4.57
C LEU A 69 3.32 13.23 -3.74
N THR A 70 2.14 13.44 -4.31
CA THR A 70 0.95 12.94 -3.66
C THR A 70 0.87 11.43 -3.88
N GLY A 71 0.02 10.76 -3.10
CA GLY A 71 -0.20 9.34 -3.31
C GLY A 71 -0.66 9.02 -4.72
N PHE A 72 -1.53 9.87 -5.28
CA PHE A 72 -2.03 9.65 -6.64
C PHE A 72 -0.91 9.80 -7.67
N GLU A 73 -0.06 10.81 -7.49
CA GLU A 73 1.08 10.99 -8.38
C GLU A 73 2.04 9.81 -8.28
N PHE A 74 2.17 9.24 -7.08
CA PHE A 74 3.00 8.06 -6.88
C PHE A 74 2.48 6.89 -7.70
N ILE A 75 1.16 6.67 -7.66
CA ILE A 75 0.54 5.60 -8.44
C ILE A 75 0.70 5.85 -9.94
N ASP A 76 0.54 7.10 -10.36
CA ASP A 76 0.72 7.46 -11.76
C ASP A 76 2.14 7.14 -12.23
N ALA A 77 3.13 7.40 -11.38
CA ALA A 77 4.52 7.11 -11.71
C ALA A 77 4.74 5.60 -11.85
N LEU A 78 4.14 4.81 -10.97
CA LEU A 78 4.23 3.35 -11.08
C LEU A 78 3.60 2.87 -12.38
N ALA A 79 2.42 3.39 -12.70
CA ALA A 79 1.70 2.99 -13.90
C ALA A 79 2.49 3.33 -15.16
N ASN A 80 3.19 4.46 -15.14
CA ASN A 80 3.94 4.92 -16.28
C ASN A 80 5.23 4.12 -16.48
N LYS A 81 5.92 3.81 -15.38
CA LYS A 81 7.25 3.21 -15.48
C LYS A 81 7.27 1.70 -15.37
N ARG A 82 6.35 1.13 -14.63
CA ARG A 82 6.33 -0.32 -14.40
C ARG A 82 4.90 -0.78 -14.16
N PRO A 83 4.05 -0.70 -15.21
CA PRO A 83 2.61 -0.95 -15.04
C PRO A 83 2.27 -2.33 -14.52
N GLU A 84 3.12 -3.33 -14.76
CA GLU A 84 2.85 -4.68 -14.28
C GLU A 84 2.83 -4.78 -12.76
N LEU A 85 3.43 -3.81 -12.05
CA LEU A 85 3.36 -3.80 -10.59
C LEU A 85 1.93 -3.71 -10.12
N LEU A 86 1.11 -2.94 -10.84
CA LEU A 86 -0.25 -2.68 -10.40
C LEU A 86 -1.14 -3.91 -10.46
N ASP A 87 -0.72 -4.92 -11.19
CA ASP A 87 -1.46 -6.19 -11.25
C ASP A 87 -1.22 -7.04 -10.00
N LYS A 88 -0.09 -6.83 -9.35
CA LYS A 88 0.29 -7.65 -8.20
C LYS A 88 0.19 -6.94 -6.87
N LEU A 89 0.31 -5.62 -6.90
CA LEU A 89 0.33 -4.80 -5.71
C LEU A 89 -1.09 -4.37 -5.35
N ASN A 90 -1.49 -4.62 -4.13
CA ASN A 90 -2.82 -4.20 -3.67
C ASN A 90 -2.66 -2.90 -2.89
N ILE A 91 -3.14 -1.80 -3.45
CA ILE A 91 -2.95 -0.48 -2.89
C ILE A 91 -4.13 -0.07 -2.03
N PHE A 92 -3.85 0.31 -0.80
CA PHE A 92 -4.85 0.84 0.12
C PHE A 92 -4.42 2.25 0.51
N ILE A 93 -5.28 3.21 0.24
CA ILE A 93 -5.02 4.59 0.66
C ILE A 93 -5.30 4.70 2.14
N VAL A 94 -4.38 5.32 2.88
CA VAL A 94 -4.55 5.55 4.31
C VAL A 94 -4.25 7.02 4.56
N THR A 95 -5.26 7.79 4.91
CA THR A 95 -5.10 9.24 4.94
C THR A 95 -5.88 9.85 6.10
N SER A 96 -5.45 11.04 6.53
CA SER A 96 -6.24 11.83 7.46
C SER A 96 -7.00 12.93 6.72
N SER A 97 -6.99 12.91 5.40
CA SER A 97 -7.68 13.92 4.60
C SER A 97 -9.19 13.79 4.73
N LEU A 98 -9.85 14.91 4.97
CA LEU A 98 -11.31 14.97 5.01
C LEU A 98 -11.88 15.51 3.71
N ASN A 99 -11.03 15.73 2.71
CA ASN A 99 -11.45 16.30 1.45
C ASN A 99 -12.21 15.27 0.61
N PRO A 100 -13.50 15.51 0.32
CA PRO A 100 -14.27 14.54 -0.47
C PRO A 100 -13.74 14.35 -1.88
N GLU A 101 -12.99 15.32 -2.42
CA GLU A 101 -12.39 15.17 -3.74
C GLU A 101 -11.38 14.03 -3.78
N ASP A 102 -10.69 13.78 -2.66
CA ASP A 102 -9.73 12.69 -2.60
C ASP A 102 -10.41 11.34 -2.77
N HIS A 103 -11.60 11.18 -2.18
CA HIS A 103 -12.39 9.98 -2.35
C HIS A 103 -12.81 9.80 -3.81
N GLN A 104 -13.25 10.89 -4.44
CA GLN A 104 -13.66 10.83 -5.83
C GLN A 104 -12.49 10.47 -6.74
N THR A 105 -11.33 11.10 -6.48
CA THR A 105 -10.14 10.81 -7.27
C THR A 105 -9.75 9.34 -7.14
N ALA A 106 -9.81 8.81 -5.91
CA ALA A 106 -9.43 7.42 -5.66
C ALA A 106 -10.30 6.45 -6.46
N LYS A 107 -11.57 6.77 -6.66
CA LYS A 107 -12.47 5.89 -7.40
C LYS A 107 -12.08 5.73 -8.86
N ALA A 108 -11.30 6.65 -9.39
CA ALA A 108 -10.86 6.57 -10.79
C ALA A 108 -9.68 5.61 -10.98
N TYR A 109 -9.10 5.12 -9.89
CA TYR A 109 -7.93 4.24 -9.94
C TYR A 109 -8.32 2.81 -9.62
N ASP A 110 -8.32 1.95 -10.64
CA ASP A 110 -8.65 0.53 -10.43
C ASP A 110 -7.66 -0.16 -9.51
N SER A 111 -6.44 0.35 -9.43
CA SER A 111 -5.41 -0.24 -8.59
C SER A 111 -5.60 0.04 -7.10
N ILE A 112 -6.44 1.02 -6.77
CA ILE A 112 -6.73 1.31 -5.36
C ILE A 112 -7.84 0.38 -4.88
N LYS A 113 -7.51 -0.45 -3.90
CA LYS A 113 -8.42 -1.49 -3.41
C LYS A 113 -9.19 -1.08 -2.17
N GLY A 114 -8.79 -0.03 -1.52
CA GLY A 114 -9.50 0.48 -0.36
C GLY A 114 -9.04 1.89 0.00
N PHE A 115 -9.89 2.59 0.76
CA PHE A 115 -9.62 3.95 1.17
C PHE A 115 -9.96 4.02 2.65
N HIS A 116 -8.97 4.29 3.48
CA HIS A 116 -9.11 4.19 4.93
C HIS A 116 -8.61 5.44 5.64
N ASP A 117 -9.25 5.75 6.77
CA ASP A 117 -8.80 6.83 7.63
C ASP A 117 -7.62 6.37 8.46
N LYS A 118 -6.76 7.31 8.85
CA LYS A 118 -5.67 7.02 9.78
C LYS A 118 -6.18 7.05 11.21
N PRO A 119 -5.66 6.20 12.08
CA PRO A 119 -4.86 5.01 11.77
C PRO A 119 -5.74 3.90 11.20
N ILE A 120 -5.17 3.00 10.45
CA ILE A 120 -5.95 1.98 9.75
C ILE A 120 -6.66 1.04 10.72
N ASP A 121 -7.76 0.49 10.23
CA ASP A 121 -8.37 -0.69 10.83
C ASP A 121 -7.86 -1.87 10.01
N LEU A 122 -6.89 -2.59 10.56
CA LEU A 122 -6.23 -3.64 9.80
C LEU A 122 -7.19 -4.78 9.45
N ASP A 123 -8.20 -5.02 10.29
CA ASP A 123 -9.20 -6.04 9.98
C ASP A 123 -9.88 -5.75 8.65
N LYS A 124 -10.19 -4.48 8.39
CA LYS A 124 -10.83 -4.12 7.13
C LYS A 124 -9.91 -4.32 5.93
N VAL A 125 -8.64 -3.93 6.09
CA VAL A 125 -7.67 -4.13 5.04
C VAL A 125 -7.51 -5.61 4.73
N MET A 126 -7.34 -6.42 5.77
CA MET A 126 -7.11 -7.85 5.59
C MET A 126 -8.34 -8.57 5.04
N THR A 127 -9.54 -8.12 5.40
CA THR A 127 -10.77 -8.69 4.84
C THR A 127 -10.83 -8.46 3.34
N THR A 128 -10.52 -7.23 2.91
CA THR A 128 -10.49 -6.91 1.49
C THR A 128 -9.41 -7.70 0.78
N PHE A 129 -8.21 -7.76 1.36
CA PHE A 129 -7.09 -8.47 0.77
C PHE A 129 -7.41 -9.96 0.58
N SER A 130 -8.00 -10.59 1.59
CA SER A 130 -8.37 -12.01 1.50
C SER A 130 -9.39 -12.24 0.39
N ARG A 131 -10.35 -11.35 0.26
CA ARG A 131 -11.35 -11.46 -0.78
C ARG A 131 -10.71 -11.36 -2.16
N LEU A 132 -9.75 -10.44 -2.32
CA LEU A 132 -9.07 -10.27 -3.59
C LEU A 132 -8.23 -11.49 -3.95
N LEU A 133 -7.59 -12.11 -2.97
CA LEU A 133 -6.84 -13.33 -3.22
C LEU A 133 -7.77 -14.45 -3.70
N ASN A 134 -8.93 -14.58 -3.09
CA ASN A 134 -9.88 -15.62 -3.49
C ASN A 134 -10.40 -15.40 -4.89
N GLN A 135 -10.55 -14.16 -5.31
CA GLN A 135 -11.02 -13.85 -6.66
C GLN A 135 -10.00 -14.21 -7.72
N LYS A 136 -8.73 -14.25 -7.36
CA LYS A 136 -7.69 -14.60 -8.32
C LYS A 136 -7.47 -16.10 -8.45
N ALA A 137 -8.01 -16.84 -7.53
CA ALA A 137 -7.83 -18.31 -7.52
C ALA A 137 -8.75 -19.03 -8.53
#